data_fce2a4a2a249e7e23194d6a69e1156a6
#
_entry.id   fce2a4a2a249e7e23194d6a69e1156a6
#
_cell.length_a   1.000
_cell.length_b   1.000
_cell.length_c   1.000
_cell.angle_alpha   90.00
_cell.angle_beta   90.00
_cell.angle_gamma   90.00
#
_symmetry.space_group_name_H-M   'P 1'
#
loop_
_entity.id
_entity.type
_entity.pdbx_description
1 polymer ?
#
loop_
_entity_poly.entity_id
_entity_poly.type
_entity_poly.pdbx_seq_one_letter_code
_entity_poly.pdbx_strand_id
1 'polypeptide(L)'
;HWQYDLIPYSTYMLSLYLHIPFCQSKCNYCAFSSFALAEKSDQITQYISALKEEIKYYSQHFHHEGIKTIYFWGGTPNLLGADQLSEIIFTLEQHFDCSNLAELSFEFNPYPEEEIYTIVKELQKTFWKKYPRIRFSFGIQSFDNEVLQLAGRHTRFLGLVDFLRNLQPLKQDNTVFNFDFIAFGKWNQSKKGNPYLWTPSALQFFTDFVNSQFADSFSLYTLELFENQARKRKKTDSLISGAYFRSDEQIYEEFSLLKDILLDAWYHRYELSNFSLSVKSSIHNRTYWEMENYLGLGLNASSFLNKKELNSEFFSSLGIPTPEAGLRFKNTNSLKNYCDKQFLDPTAFEPLNEKDYLIEEFFLGLRTDKGVPQLSKFTSLLIPH
;
A
#
# COMPACT_ATOMS: atom_id res chain seq x y z
N HIS A 1 0.01 31.68 -2.93
CA HIS A 1 -1.42 31.40 -2.95
C HIS A 1 -1.65 30.17 -3.79
N TRP A 2 -1.73 29.00 -3.15
CA TRP A 2 -2.13 27.75 -3.78
C TRP A 2 -3.64 27.66 -3.59
N GLN A 3 -4.41 27.91 -4.65
CA GLN A 3 -5.81 27.55 -4.72
C GLN A 3 -5.87 26.05 -4.94
N TYR A 4 -6.14 25.29 -3.89
CA TYR A 4 -6.73 23.98 -4.05
C TYR A 4 -8.16 24.21 -4.55
N ASP A 5 -8.43 23.82 -5.77
CA ASP A 5 -9.81 23.67 -6.22
C ASP A 5 -10.45 22.65 -5.30
N LEU A 6 -11.23 23.16 -4.34
CA LEU A 6 -12.11 22.39 -3.50
C LEU A 6 -13.21 21.83 -4.41
N ILE A 7 -13.01 20.67 -4.98
CA ILE A 7 -14.11 19.84 -5.42
C ILE A 7 -14.92 19.60 -4.15
N PRO A 8 -16.20 19.98 -4.07
CA PRO A 8 -17.02 19.65 -2.93
C PRO A 8 -17.25 18.13 -2.96
N TYR A 9 -16.29 17.37 -2.39
CA TYR A 9 -16.52 15.96 -2.20
C TYR A 9 -17.68 15.82 -1.22
N SER A 10 -18.70 15.12 -1.65
CA SER A 10 -19.72 14.57 -0.75
C SER A 10 -19.01 13.92 0.42
N THR A 11 -19.40 14.25 1.62
CA THR A 11 -18.78 13.77 2.89
C THR A 11 -18.94 12.26 3.10
N TYR A 12 -19.39 11.52 2.11
CA TYR A 12 -19.84 10.13 2.18
C TYR A 12 -19.29 9.31 1.00
N MET A 13 -17.97 9.24 0.87
CA MET A 13 -17.34 8.38 -0.15
C MET A 13 -16.53 7.27 0.53
N LEU A 14 -16.60 6.07 -0.06
CA LEU A 14 -15.91 4.89 0.42
C LEU A 14 -14.65 4.63 -0.42
N SER A 15 -13.54 4.31 0.22
CA SER A 15 -12.34 3.81 -0.43
C SER A 15 -12.27 2.30 -0.34
N LEU A 16 -11.92 1.62 -1.43
CA LEU A 16 -11.84 0.17 -1.48
C LEU A 16 -10.38 -0.29 -1.51
N TYR A 17 -10.01 -1.15 -0.58
CA TYR A 17 -8.74 -1.86 -0.55
C TYR A 17 -8.95 -3.33 -0.94
N LEU A 18 -8.28 -3.80 -1.97
CA LEU A 18 -8.36 -5.18 -2.43
C LEU A 18 -7.07 -5.93 -2.10
N HIS A 19 -7.15 -6.87 -1.20
CA HIS A 19 -6.02 -7.70 -0.80
C HIS A 19 -5.85 -8.88 -1.73
N ILE A 20 -4.72 -8.96 -2.42
CA ILE A 20 -4.34 -10.10 -3.26
C ILE A 20 -3.24 -10.88 -2.54
N PRO A 21 -3.55 -12.00 -1.88
CA PRO A 21 -2.65 -12.64 -0.92
C PRO A 21 -1.57 -13.52 -1.55
N PHE A 22 -1.32 -13.41 -2.84
CA PHE A 22 -0.41 -14.31 -3.56
C PHE A 22 0.90 -13.62 -3.91
N CYS A 23 2.01 -14.35 -3.73
CA CYS A 23 3.35 -13.95 -4.17
C CYS A 23 4.01 -15.10 -4.92
N GLN A 24 4.88 -14.81 -5.87
CA GLN A 24 5.72 -15.83 -6.50
C GLN A 24 6.69 -16.45 -5.47
N SER A 25 7.27 -15.61 -4.63
CA SER A 25 8.09 -15.99 -3.49
C SER A 25 7.92 -14.96 -2.38
N LYS A 26 8.15 -15.36 -1.12
CA LYS A 26 8.06 -14.45 0.00
C LYS A 26 9.41 -13.78 0.26
N CYS A 27 9.45 -12.45 0.18
CA CYS A 27 10.63 -11.67 0.51
C CYS A 27 11.01 -11.80 2.00
N ASN A 28 12.30 -11.71 2.33
CA ASN A 28 12.80 -11.97 3.68
C ASN A 28 12.32 -10.94 4.71
N TYR A 29 12.03 -9.72 4.32
CA TYR A 29 11.54 -8.64 5.17
C TYR A 29 10.01 -8.57 5.27
N CYS A 30 9.27 -9.26 4.40
CA CYS A 30 7.85 -9.01 4.23
C CYS A 30 7.00 -9.59 5.37
N ALA A 31 6.28 -8.71 6.05
CA ALA A 31 5.32 -9.02 7.12
C ALA A 31 3.90 -9.28 6.62
N PHE A 32 3.60 -8.90 5.38
CA PHE A 32 2.24 -8.96 4.85
C PHE A 32 1.69 -10.38 4.81
N SER A 33 0.36 -10.47 4.98
CA SER A 33 -0.38 -11.72 4.87
C SER A 33 -0.38 -12.19 3.42
N SER A 34 0.58 -13.03 3.06
CA SER A 34 0.74 -13.54 1.70
C SER A 34 1.23 -14.97 1.69
N PHE A 35 0.86 -15.70 0.64
CA PHE A 35 1.25 -17.09 0.39
C PHE A 35 2.14 -17.15 -0.84
N ALA A 36 3.26 -17.86 -0.73
CA ALA A 36 4.05 -18.18 -1.89
C ALA A 36 3.34 -19.29 -2.69
N LEU A 37 3.03 -19.02 -3.95
CA LEU A 37 2.49 -20.01 -4.86
C LEU A 37 3.63 -20.68 -5.61
N ALA A 38 3.68 -22.00 -5.56
CA ALA A 38 4.69 -22.76 -6.31
C ALA A 38 4.43 -22.74 -7.82
N GLU A 39 3.16 -22.62 -8.25
CA GLU A 39 2.72 -22.52 -9.66
C GLU A 39 1.30 -21.94 -9.73
N LYS A 40 0.87 -21.53 -10.94
CA LYS A 40 -0.49 -21.03 -11.23
C LYS A 40 -1.51 -22.11 -10.83
N SER A 41 -2.08 -21.96 -9.65
CA SER A 41 -2.94 -22.96 -9.10
C SER A 41 -4.41 -22.56 -9.24
N ASP A 42 -5.28 -23.56 -9.22
CA ASP A 42 -6.74 -23.39 -9.12
C ASP A 42 -7.15 -22.51 -7.94
N GLN A 43 -6.23 -22.29 -6.96
CA GLN A 43 -6.45 -21.44 -5.80
C GLN A 43 -6.65 -19.98 -6.16
N ILE A 44 -5.93 -19.45 -7.18
CA ILE A 44 -6.14 -18.06 -7.63
C ILE A 44 -7.57 -17.93 -8.18
N THR A 45 -8.00 -18.84 -9.03
CA THR A 45 -9.35 -18.84 -9.62
C THR A 45 -10.43 -18.96 -8.55
N GLN A 46 -10.26 -19.85 -7.58
CA GLN A 46 -11.19 -20.00 -6.45
C GLN A 46 -11.23 -18.73 -5.60
N TYR A 47 -10.07 -18.12 -5.36
CA TYR A 47 -9.97 -16.87 -4.61
C TYR A 47 -10.68 -15.70 -5.32
N ILE A 48 -10.45 -15.52 -6.61
CA ILE A 48 -11.12 -14.47 -7.40
C ILE A 48 -12.64 -14.68 -7.39
N SER A 49 -13.10 -15.92 -7.53
CA SER A 49 -14.52 -16.25 -7.43
C SER A 49 -15.08 -15.83 -6.06
N ALA A 50 -14.39 -16.15 -4.97
CA ALA A 50 -14.81 -15.73 -3.62
C ALA A 50 -14.78 -14.22 -3.43
N LEU A 51 -13.75 -13.52 -3.96
CA LEU A 51 -13.64 -12.06 -3.92
C LEU A 51 -14.80 -11.38 -4.65
N LYS A 52 -15.22 -11.91 -5.79
CA LYS A 52 -16.40 -11.39 -6.53
C LYS A 52 -17.70 -11.58 -5.74
N GLU A 53 -17.86 -12.69 -5.03
CA GLU A 53 -19.00 -12.88 -4.14
C GLU A 53 -18.94 -11.95 -2.91
N GLU A 54 -17.75 -11.67 -2.38
CA GLU A 54 -17.58 -10.70 -1.30
C GLU A 54 -17.95 -9.28 -1.78
N ILE A 55 -17.51 -8.87 -2.96
CA ILE A 55 -17.89 -7.59 -3.59
C ILE A 55 -19.41 -7.49 -3.63
N LYS A 56 -20.09 -8.52 -4.14
CA LYS A 56 -21.55 -8.57 -4.20
C LYS A 56 -22.20 -8.54 -2.81
N TYR A 57 -21.62 -9.23 -1.84
CA TYR A 57 -22.11 -9.23 -0.47
C TYR A 57 -22.07 -7.84 0.15
N TYR A 58 -20.93 -7.16 0.10
CA TYR A 58 -20.80 -5.83 0.71
C TYR A 58 -21.56 -4.75 -0.06
N SER A 59 -21.72 -4.87 -1.37
CA SER A 59 -22.48 -3.89 -2.15
C SER A 59 -23.97 -3.81 -1.73
N GLN A 60 -24.52 -4.87 -1.16
CA GLN A 60 -25.88 -4.85 -0.62
C GLN A 60 -26.04 -3.94 0.60
N HIS A 61 -24.94 -3.65 1.29
CA HIS A 61 -24.91 -2.85 2.51
C HIS A 61 -24.37 -1.44 2.30
N PHE A 62 -23.52 -1.24 1.28
CA PHE A 62 -22.81 0.01 1.00
C PHE A 62 -23.02 0.54 -0.42
N HIS A 63 -24.10 0.14 -1.09
CA HIS A 63 -24.36 0.49 -2.50
C HIS A 63 -24.71 1.96 -2.74
N HIS A 64 -25.11 2.71 -1.71
CA HIS A 64 -25.47 4.14 -1.82
C HIS A 64 -24.26 5.08 -1.77
N GLU A 65 -23.09 4.55 -1.49
CA GLU A 65 -21.88 5.34 -1.33
C GLU A 65 -21.06 5.34 -2.61
N GLY A 66 -20.68 6.53 -3.08
CA GLY A 66 -19.76 6.65 -4.22
C GLY A 66 -18.38 6.13 -3.83
N ILE A 67 -17.68 5.48 -4.76
CA ILE A 67 -16.31 5.01 -4.53
C ILE A 67 -15.31 6.11 -4.87
N LYS A 68 -14.48 6.49 -3.87
CA LYS A 68 -13.43 7.49 -4.00
C LYS A 68 -12.15 6.91 -4.62
N THR A 69 -11.71 5.76 -4.12
CA THR A 69 -10.49 5.09 -4.58
C THR A 69 -10.63 3.58 -4.59
N ILE A 70 -9.90 2.92 -5.50
CA ILE A 70 -9.71 1.48 -5.53
C ILE A 70 -8.21 1.19 -5.48
N TYR A 71 -7.77 0.33 -4.56
CA TYR A 71 -6.36 0.03 -4.34
C TYR A 71 -6.11 -1.47 -4.23
N PHE A 72 -5.32 -2.01 -5.16
CA PHE A 72 -4.92 -3.42 -5.18
C PHE A 72 -3.53 -3.58 -4.57
N TRP A 73 -3.44 -4.32 -3.47
CA TRP A 73 -2.18 -4.58 -2.77
C TRP A 73 -2.20 -5.94 -2.04
N GLY A 74 -1.29 -6.12 -1.08
CA GLY A 74 -1.19 -7.25 -0.15
C GLY A 74 0.02 -8.13 -0.43
N GLY A 75 -0.08 -9.06 -1.38
CA GLY A 75 1.02 -9.84 -1.90
C GLY A 75 1.59 -9.23 -3.18
N THR A 76 1.21 -9.80 -4.32
CA THR A 76 1.71 -9.39 -5.64
C THR A 76 0.55 -9.39 -6.64
N PRO A 77 -0.22 -8.29 -6.74
CA PRO A 77 -1.41 -8.23 -7.61
C PRO A 77 -1.14 -8.53 -9.09
N ASN A 78 0.05 -8.23 -9.61
CA ASN A 78 0.40 -8.54 -11.00
C ASN A 78 0.46 -10.04 -11.32
N LEU A 79 0.42 -10.93 -10.34
CA LEU A 79 0.26 -12.37 -10.59
C LEU A 79 -1.09 -12.74 -11.20
N LEU A 80 -2.09 -11.86 -11.06
CA LEU A 80 -3.41 -12.03 -11.66
C LEU A 80 -3.41 -11.71 -13.16
N GLY A 81 -2.45 -10.94 -13.66
CA GLY A 81 -2.48 -10.41 -15.02
C GLY A 81 -3.55 -9.34 -15.24
N ALA A 82 -3.51 -8.70 -16.43
CA ALA A 82 -4.40 -7.59 -16.75
C ALA A 82 -5.87 -8.02 -16.84
N ASP A 83 -6.16 -9.20 -17.38
CA ASP A 83 -7.52 -9.69 -17.60
C ASP A 83 -8.26 -9.92 -16.28
N GLN A 84 -7.65 -10.65 -15.33
CA GLN A 84 -8.25 -10.92 -14.04
C GLN A 84 -8.40 -9.65 -13.19
N LEU A 85 -7.40 -8.75 -13.23
CA LEU A 85 -7.51 -7.44 -12.56
C LEU A 85 -8.66 -6.63 -13.14
N SER A 86 -8.80 -6.59 -14.47
CA SER A 86 -9.90 -5.91 -15.15
C SER A 86 -11.25 -6.55 -14.82
N GLU A 87 -11.33 -7.88 -14.76
CA GLU A 87 -12.55 -8.59 -14.37
C GLU A 87 -13.03 -8.20 -12.96
N ILE A 88 -12.11 -8.09 -12.00
CA ILE A 88 -12.43 -7.65 -10.64
C ILE A 88 -12.94 -6.19 -10.65
N ILE A 89 -12.29 -5.29 -11.40
CA ILE A 89 -12.70 -3.89 -11.52
C ILE A 89 -14.09 -3.80 -12.14
N PHE A 90 -14.37 -4.52 -13.22
CA PHE A 90 -15.70 -4.55 -13.83
C PHE A 90 -16.76 -5.11 -12.88
N THR A 91 -16.41 -6.07 -12.03
CA THR A 91 -17.31 -6.55 -10.97
C THR A 91 -17.59 -5.45 -9.95
N LEU A 92 -16.59 -4.67 -9.53
CA LEU A 92 -16.80 -3.52 -8.64
C LEU A 92 -17.73 -2.49 -9.26
N GLU A 93 -17.51 -2.14 -10.53
CA GLU A 93 -18.35 -1.17 -11.27
C GLU A 93 -19.80 -1.63 -11.47
N GLN A 94 -20.05 -2.93 -11.48
CA GLN A 94 -21.42 -3.47 -11.57
C GLN A 94 -22.17 -3.37 -10.24
N HIS A 95 -21.45 -3.29 -9.13
CA HIS A 95 -22.04 -3.39 -7.80
C HIS A 95 -21.90 -2.12 -6.96
N PHE A 96 -20.96 -1.24 -7.28
CA PHE A 96 -20.74 0.04 -6.60
C PHE A 96 -20.77 1.21 -7.58
N ASP A 97 -21.14 2.39 -7.10
CA ASP A 97 -21.03 3.63 -7.89
C ASP A 97 -19.59 4.11 -7.98
N CYS A 98 -18.91 3.79 -9.08
CA CYS A 98 -17.54 4.22 -9.38
C CYS A 98 -17.48 5.47 -10.28
N SER A 99 -18.58 6.20 -10.46
CA SER A 99 -18.66 7.37 -11.36
C SER A 99 -17.72 8.52 -10.93
N ASN A 100 -17.43 8.61 -9.64
CA ASN A 100 -16.57 9.64 -9.03
C ASN A 100 -15.22 9.10 -8.57
N LEU A 101 -14.78 7.96 -9.11
CA LEU A 101 -13.49 7.37 -8.75
C LEU A 101 -12.34 8.33 -9.04
N ALA A 102 -11.64 8.77 -8.01
CA ALA A 102 -10.53 9.71 -8.12
C ALA A 102 -9.18 9.04 -8.40
N GLU A 103 -8.98 7.80 -7.91
CA GLU A 103 -7.72 7.06 -8.08
C GLU A 103 -7.95 5.55 -8.15
N LEU A 104 -7.38 4.91 -9.19
CA LEU A 104 -7.24 3.46 -9.31
C LEU A 104 -5.77 3.10 -9.13
N SER A 105 -5.42 2.34 -8.10
CA SER A 105 -4.03 2.06 -7.72
C SER A 105 -3.70 0.58 -7.73
N PHE A 106 -2.46 0.25 -8.15
CA PHE A 106 -1.92 -1.10 -8.17
C PHE A 106 -0.51 -1.13 -7.60
N GLU A 107 -0.23 -2.09 -6.72
CA GLU A 107 1.10 -2.41 -6.21
C GLU A 107 1.67 -3.61 -6.96
N PHE A 108 2.78 -3.42 -7.64
CA PHE A 108 3.39 -4.44 -8.49
C PHE A 108 4.81 -4.79 -8.07
N ASN A 109 5.14 -6.05 -8.22
CA ASN A 109 6.52 -6.49 -8.21
C ASN A 109 7.11 -6.33 -9.61
N PRO A 110 8.23 -5.62 -9.82
CA PRO A 110 8.83 -5.40 -11.14
C PRO A 110 9.51 -6.66 -11.72
N TYR A 111 8.97 -7.84 -11.50
CA TYR A 111 9.51 -9.10 -12.00
C TYR A 111 8.39 -10.12 -12.27
N PRO A 112 8.41 -10.83 -13.42
CA PRO A 112 9.30 -10.64 -14.59
C PRO A 112 8.98 -9.33 -15.33
N GLU A 113 10.01 -8.61 -15.76
CA GLU A 113 9.91 -7.22 -16.25
C GLU A 113 8.99 -7.09 -17.48
N GLU A 114 9.12 -8.01 -18.45
CA GLU A 114 8.32 -8.00 -19.69
C GLU A 114 6.82 -8.22 -19.45
N GLU A 115 6.48 -9.07 -18.46
CA GLU A 115 5.08 -9.30 -18.09
C GLU A 115 4.46 -8.04 -17.50
N ILE A 116 5.21 -7.34 -16.64
CA ILE A 116 4.71 -6.12 -15.98
C ILE A 116 4.46 -5.01 -16.98
N TYR A 117 5.37 -4.81 -17.92
CA TYR A 117 5.18 -3.86 -19.03
C TYR A 117 3.85 -4.13 -19.75
N THR A 118 3.58 -5.39 -20.09
CA THR A 118 2.37 -5.80 -20.79
C THR A 118 1.13 -5.52 -19.92
N ILE A 119 1.15 -5.88 -18.63
CA ILE A 119 0.04 -5.65 -17.70
C ILE A 119 -0.27 -4.15 -17.57
N VAL A 120 0.75 -3.31 -17.35
CA VAL A 120 0.58 -1.85 -17.23
C VAL A 120 -0.06 -1.29 -18.50
N LYS A 121 0.46 -1.68 -19.68
CA LYS A 121 -0.04 -1.24 -20.97
C LYS A 121 -1.51 -1.62 -21.20
N GLU A 122 -1.90 -2.85 -20.90
CA GLU A 122 -3.28 -3.29 -21.09
C GLU A 122 -4.24 -2.64 -20.09
N LEU A 123 -3.84 -2.48 -18.82
CA LEU A 123 -4.65 -1.76 -17.83
C LEU A 123 -4.83 -0.27 -18.21
N GLN A 124 -3.77 0.39 -18.68
CA GLN A 124 -3.88 1.75 -19.20
C GLN A 124 -4.84 1.81 -20.38
N LYS A 125 -4.68 0.95 -21.38
CA LYS A 125 -5.55 0.89 -22.55
C LYS A 125 -7.03 0.73 -22.17
N THR A 126 -7.31 -0.07 -21.13
CA THR A 126 -8.68 -0.34 -20.67
C THR A 126 -9.27 0.84 -19.89
N PHE A 127 -8.50 1.49 -19.01
CA PHE A 127 -9.02 2.41 -18.01
C PHE A 127 -8.60 3.88 -18.16
N TRP A 128 -7.63 4.24 -19.03
CA TRP A 128 -7.07 5.58 -19.08
C TRP A 128 -8.08 6.69 -19.42
N LYS A 129 -9.10 6.40 -20.25
CA LYS A 129 -10.16 7.34 -20.59
C LYS A 129 -11.25 7.41 -19.54
N LYS A 130 -11.31 6.38 -18.67
CA LYS A 130 -12.40 6.21 -17.72
C LYS A 130 -12.10 6.88 -16.39
N TYR A 131 -10.85 6.80 -15.96
CA TYR A 131 -10.46 7.29 -14.64
C TYR A 131 -9.46 8.44 -14.75
N PRO A 132 -9.61 9.47 -13.90
CA PRO A 132 -8.73 10.66 -13.92
C PRO A 132 -7.32 10.35 -13.47
N ARG A 133 -7.12 9.25 -12.72
CA ARG A 133 -5.79 8.84 -12.24
C ARG A 133 -5.69 7.33 -12.14
N ILE A 134 -4.62 6.79 -12.75
CA ILE A 134 -4.20 5.40 -12.58
C ILE A 134 -2.79 5.42 -11.99
N ARG A 135 -2.64 4.87 -10.78
CA ARG A 135 -1.37 4.83 -10.06
C ARG A 135 -0.81 3.41 -10.08
N PHE A 136 0.44 3.28 -10.51
CA PHE A 136 1.21 2.04 -10.41
C PHE A 136 2.36 2.26 -9.45
N SER A 137 2.44 1.45 -8.42
CA SER A 137 3.52 1.43 -7.45
C SER A 137 4.39 0.19 -7.69
N PHE A 138 5.69 0.37 -7.74
CA PHE A 138 6.62 -0.71 -8.05
C PHE A 138 7.60 -0.91 -6.90
N GLY A 139 7.59 -2.10 -6.32
CA GLY A 139 8.49 -2.48 -5.23
C GLY A 139 9.92 -2.71 -5.72
N ILE A 140 10.70 -1.65 -5.91
CA ILE A 140 12.11 -1.70 -6.31
C ILE A 140 12.99 -2.17 -5.14
N GLN A 141 12.77 -1.58 -4.00
CA GLN A 141 13.42 -1.79 -2.71
C GLN A 141 14.87 -1.28 -2.64
N SER A 142 15.70 -1.51 -3.63
CA SER A 142 17.08 -1.02 -3.73
C SER A 142 17.61 -1.16 -5.15
N PHE A 143 18.61 -0.35 -5.51
CA PHE A 143 19.44 -0.55 -6.71
C PHE A 143 20.74 -1.30 -6.41
N ASP A 144 21.00 -1.67 -5.17
CA ASP A 144 22.18 -2.47 -4.78
C ASP A 144 21.86 -3.96 -4.85
N ASN A 145 22.64 -4.70 -5.67
CA ASN A 145 22.41 -6.13 -5.88
C ASN A 145 22.57 -6.99 -4.62
N GLU A 146 23.47 -6.62 -3.70
CA GLU A 146 23.63 -7.37 -2.46
C GLU A 146 22.43 -7.14 -1.54
N VAL A 147 21.91 -5.91 -1.48
CA VAL A 147 20.69 -5.59 -0.75
C VAL A 147 19.49 -6.35 -1.32
N LEU A 148 19.32 -6.36 -2.65
CA LEU A 148 18.26 -7.12 -3.32
C LEU A 148 18.36 -8.62 -3.01
N GLN A 149 19.55 -9.18 -3.03
CA GLN A 149 19.79 -10.59 -2.69
C GLN A 149 19.43 -10.88 -1.23
N LEU A 150 19.88 -10.03 -0.29
CA LEU A 150 19.56 -10.15 1.14
C LEU A 150 18.06 -10.04 1.40
N ALA A 151 17.39 -9.16 0.69
CA ALA A 151 15.93 -8.97 0.73
C ALA A 151 15.15 -10.16 0.14
N GLY A 152 15.82 -11.12 -0.51
CA GLY A 152 15.16 -12.24 -1.17
C GLY A 152 14.44 -11.84 -2.47
N ARG A 153 14.95 -10.80 -3.15
CA ARG A 153 14.38 -10.33 -4.44
C ARG A 153 14.98 -11.09 -5.62
N HIS A 154 14.14 -11.39 -6.59
CA HIS A 154 14.57 -12.02 -7.86
C HIS A 154 15.15 -11.00 -8.85
N THR A 155 14.68 -9.75 -8.80
CA THR A 155 15.22 -8.66 -9.62
C THR A 155 16.69 -8.38 -9.31
N ARG A 156 17.39 -7.87 -10.32
CA ARG A 156 18.79 -7.40 -10.22
C ARG A 156 18.89 -6.02 -10.84
N PHE A 157 19.94 -5.29 -10.53
CA PHE A 157 20.15 -3.90 -10.96
C PHE A 157 19.93 -3.72 -12.49
N LEU A 158 20.55 -4.55 -13.32
CA LEU A 158 20.40 -4.42 -14.78
C LEU A 158 18.96 -4.65 -15.23
N GLY A 159 18.26 -5.65 -14.67
CA GLY A 159 16.84 -5.88 -14.96
C GLY A 159 15.98 -4.69 -14.53
N LEU A 160 16.27 -4.06 -13.39
CA LEU A 160 15.56 -2.85 -12.96
C LEU A 160 15.81 -1.66 -13.90
N VAL A 161 17.04 -1.50 -14.42
CA VAL A 161 17.35 -0.46 -15.41
C VAL A 161 16.54 -0.67 -16.69
N ASP A 162 16.50 -1.90 -17.19
CA ASP A 162 15.72 -2.24 -18.40
C ASP A 162 14.21 -2.07 -18.14
N PHE A 163 13.71 -2.47 -16.96
CA PHE A 163 12.35 -2.25 -16.55
C PHE A 163 11.97 -0.75 -16.55
N LEU A 164 12.78 0.11 -15.93
CA LEU A 164 12.54 1.56 -15.91
C LEU A 164 12.55 2.17 -17.31
N ARG A 165 13.47 1.73 -18.17
CA ARG A 165 13.54 2.18 -19.57
C ARG A 165 12.27 1.79 -20.33
N ASN A 166 11.78 0.58 -20.14
CA ASN A 166 10.58 0.07 -20.81
C ASN A 166 9.28 0.73 -20.28
N LEU A 167 9.28 1.27 -19.06
CA LEU A 167 8.14 2.03 -18.54
C LEU A 167 8.01 3.44 -19.13
N GLN A 168 9.11 4.04 -19.60
CA GLN A 168 9.09 5.44 -20.07
C GLN A 168 8.02 5.72 -21.14
N PRO A 169 7.85 4.87 -22.18
CA PRO A 169 6.83 5.08 -23.21
C PRO A 169 5.39 4.98 -22.69
N LEU A 170 5.19 4.42 -21.49
CA LEU A 170 3.88 4.25 -20.87
C LEU A 170 3.47 5.43 -19.98
N LYS A 171 4.33 6.45 -19.85
CA LYS A 171 4.00 7.65 -19.08
C LYS A 171 2.92 8.45 -19.81
N GLN A 172 1.80 8.69 -19.13
CA GLN A 172 0.65 9.45 -19.62
C GLN A 172 0.23 10.48 -18.56
N ASP A 173 -0.53 11.50 -18.93
CA ASP A 173 -0.91 12.61 -18.05
C ASP A 173 -1.68 12.14 -16.79
N ASN A 174 -2.54 11.14 -16.95
CA ASN A 174 -3.30 10.56 -15.84
C ASN A 174 -2.62 9.37 -15.17
N THR A 175 -1.41 9.01 -15.59
CA THR A 175 -0.62 7.92 -14.96
C THR A 175 0.29 8.50 -13.90
N VAL A 176 0.27 7.84 -12.72
CA VAL A 176 1.20 8.12 -11.62
C VAL A 176 2.08 6.90 -11.41
N PHE A 177 3.39 7.07 -11.59
CA PHE A 177 4.37 6.05 -11.26
C PHE A 177 4.99 6.34 -9.89
N ASN A 178 4.84 5.38 -8.98
CA ASN A 178 5.46 5.36 -7.68
C ASN A 178 6.51 4.25 -7.58
N PHE A 179 7.57 4.49 -6.86
CA PHE A 179 8.63 3.51 -6.65
C PHE A 179 8.94 3.37 -5.17
N ASP A 180 8.89 2.12 -4.68
CA ASP A 180 9.08 1.83 -3.27
C ASP A 180 10.52 1.41 -3.00
N PHE A 181 11.12 2.03 -1.98
CA PHE A 181 12.46 1.76 -1.49
C PHE A 181 12.45 1.48 0.00
N ILE A 182 13.40 0.68 0.45
CA ILE A 182 13.61 0.38 1.86
C ILE A 182 15.04 0.76 2.23
N ALA A 183 15.20 1.53 3.29
CA ALA A 183 16.48 1.76 3.93
C ALA A 183 16.82 0.54 4.79
N PHE A 184 17.81 -0.23 4.36
CA PHE A 184 18.25 -1.47 5.02
C PHE A 184 19.38 -1.25 6.01
N GLY A 185 20.02 -0.08 6.01
CA GLY A 185 21.19 0.21 6.82
C GLY A 185 22.36 -0.74 6.54
N LYS A 186 22.66 -1.03 5.27
CA LYS A 186 23.64 -2.03 4.86
C LYS A 186 25.02 -1.75 5.44
N TRP A 187 25.65 -2.78 6.00
CA TRP A 187 27.02 -2.75 6.45
C TRP A 187 27.85 -3.86 5.79
N ASN A 188 29.03 -3.52 5.32
CA ASN A 188 29.97 -4.47 4.77
C ASN A 188 31.18 -4.59 5.72
N GLN A 189 31.24 -5.66 6.50
CA GLN A 189 32.34 -5.92 7.41
C GLN A 189 33.69 -6.08 6.70
N SER A 190 33.73 -6.39 5.43
CA SER A 190 34.94 -6.72 4.68
C SER A 190 35.68 -5.51 4.11
N LYS A 191 35.09 -4.31 4.11
CA LYS A 191 35.76 -3.11 3.59
C LYS A 191 36.00 -2.09 4.69
N LYS A 192 37.22 -2.12 5.25
CA LYS A 192 37.73 -1.02 6.06
C LYS A 192 37.71 0.26 5.23
N GLY A 193 36.81 1.20 5.56
CA GLY A 193 36.85 2.54 5.00
C GLY A 193 35.54 3.17 4.57
N ASN A 194 34.47 2.42 4.33
CA ASN A 194 33.15 3.01 4.13
C ASN A 194 32.06 2.09 4.69
N PRO A 195 31.56 2.35 5.89
CA PRO A 195 30.53 1.53 6.52
C PRO A 195 29.14 1.72 5.89
N TYR A 196 28.99 2.60 4.91
CA TYR A 196 27.69 3.09 4.49
C TYR A 196 27.22 2.43 3.19
N LEU A 197 26.00 1.82 3.27
CA LEU A 197 24.97 2.05 2.26
C LEU A 197 25.17 1.28 0.95
N TRP A 198 24.38 1.64 -0.01
CA TRP A 198 24.47 1.16 -1.38
C TRP A 198 25.88 1.36 -1.96
N THR A 199 26.25 0.58 -2.92
CA THR A 199 27.49 0.87 -3.67
C THR A 199 27.40 2.30 -4.24
N PRO A 200 28.54 3.01 -4.39
CA PRO A 200 28.54 4.37 -4.96
C PRO A 200 27.80 4.46 -6.29
N SER A 201 27.90 3.42 -7.13
CA SER A 201 27.20 3.35 -8.41
C SER A 201 25.68 3.21 -8.26
N ALA A 202 25.22 2.41 -7.28
CA ALA A 202 23.79 2.27 -7.02
C ALA A 202 23.19 3.56 -6.44
N LEU A 203 23.92 4.24 -5.55
CA LEU A 203 23.50 5.53 -5.01
C LEU A 203 23.47 6.62 -6.10
N GLN A 204 24.51 6.64 -6.95
CA GLN A 204 24.53 7.58 -8.09
C GLN A 204 23.35 7.33 -9.03
N PHE A 205 23.05 6.07 -9.35
CA PHE A 205 21.92 5.73 -10.19
C PHE A 205 20.59 6.15 -9.55
N PHE A 206 20.43 5.95 -8.24
CA PHE A 206 19.24 6.44 -7.52
C PHE A 206 19.12 7.96 -7.64
N THR A 207 20.20 8.68 -7.42
CA THR A 207 20.23 10.16 -7.51
C THR A 207 19.85 10.62 -8.93
N ASP A 208 20.43 10.01 -9.96
CA ASP A 208 20.13 10.34 -11.36
C ASP A 208 18.67 10.01 -11.71
N PHE A 209 18.17 8.87 -11.21
CA PHE A 209 16.78 8.46 -11.40
C PHE A 209 15.80 9.45 -10.74
N VAL A 210 16.07 9.86 -9.51
CA VAL A 210 15.28 10.88 -8.80
C VAL A 210 15.29 12.21 -9.55
N ASN A 211 16.47 12.68 -9.95
CA ASN A 211 16.64 13.96 -10.67
C ASN A 211 16.00 13.95 -12.08
N SER A 212 15.82 12.80 -12.68
CA SER A 212 15.12 12.68 -13.98
C SER A 212 13.64 13.08 -13.90
N GLN A 213 13.05 13.10 -12.71
CA GLN A 213 11.62 13.34 -12.45
C GLN A 213 10.68 12.45 -13.27
N PHE A 214 11.17 11.29 -13.71
CA PHE A 214 10.34 10.27 -14.35
C PHE A 214 9.32 9.69 -13.36
N ALA A 215 9.74 9.45 -12.13
CA ALA A 215 8.86 9.07 -11.02
C ALA A 215 7.97 10.24 -10.61
N ASP A 216 6.69 10.00 -10.36
CA ASP A 216 5.78 11.00 -9.79
C ASP A 216 5.85 11.01 -8.27
N SER A 217 6.15 9.85 -7.68
CA SER A 217 6.22 9.68 -6.24
C SER A 217 7.15 8.54 -5.84
N PHE A 218 7.57 8.58 -4.60
CA PHE A 218 8.38 7.56 -3.95
C PHE A 218 7.79 7.19 -2.59
N SER A 219 7.86 5.88 -2.28
CA SER A 219 7.69 5.41 -0.92
C SER A 219 9.06 5.00 -0.38
N LEU A 220 9.47 5.58 0.71
CA LEU A 220 10.74 5.28 1.38
C LEU A 220 10.47 4.79 2.79
N TYR A 221 10.75 3.53 3.04
CA TYR A 221 10.52 2.88 4.32
C TYR A 221 11.85 2.59 5.03
N THR A 222 11.80 2.48 6.35
CA THR A 222 12.87 1.84 7.13
C THR A 222 12.62 0.34 7.19
N LEU A 223 13.69 -0.46 7.21
CA LEU A 223 13.56 -1.90 7.42
C LEU A 223 13.05 -2.18 8.83
N GLU A 224 11.88 -2.80 8.93
CA GLU A 224 11.31 -3.28 10.18
C GLU A 224 11.36 -4.81 10.22
N LEU A 225 11.95 -5.37 11.27
CA LEU A 225 12.01 -6.81 11.49
C LEU A 225 11.15 -7.18 12.70
N PHE A 226 10.04 -7.85 12.44
CA PHE A 226 9.14 -8.30 13.50
C PHE A 226 9.65 -9.60 14.14
N GLU A 227 9.85 -9.63 15.45
CA GLU A 227 10.37 -10.79 16.21
C GLU A 227 9.61 -12.11 15.95
N ASN A 228 8.30 -12.04 15.76
CA ASN A 228 7.47 -13.20 15.48
C ASN A 228 7.77 -13.85 14.12
N GLN A 229 8.33 -13.10 13.18
CA GLN A 229 8.77 -13.62 11.88
C GLN A 229 10.17 -14.23 12.00
N ALA A 230 11.03 -13.64 12.78
CA ALA A 230 12.35 -14.18 13.11
C ALA A 230 12.27 -15.61 13.69
N ARG A 231 11.30 -15.86 14.57
CA ARG A 231 11.12 -17.19 15.20
C ARG A 231 10.57 -18.27 14.24
N LYS A 232 9.78 -17.91 13.24
CA LYS A 232 9.21 -18.86 12.26
C LYS A 232 10.21 -19.27 11.16
N ARG A 233 11.21 -18.46 10.90
CA ARG A 233 12.18 -18.65 9.79
C ARG A 233 13.53 -19.23 10.25
N LYS A 234 13.53 -20.19 11.13
CA LYS A 234 14.70 -20.74 11.87
C LYS A 234 15.87 -21.29 11.05
N LYS A 235 15.88 -21.30 9.72
CA LYS A 235 16.94 -22.03 8.97
C LYS A 235 17.61 -21.32 7.78
N THR A 236 17.15 -20.17 7.32
CA THR A 236 17.69 -19.54 6.08
C THR A 236 17.91 -18.04 6.15
N ASP A 237 17.77 -17.41 7.32
CA ASP A 237 17.72 -15.96 7.39
C ASP A 237 19.08 -15.34 7.64
N SER A 238 19.79 -15.05 6.54
CA SER A 238 20.97 -14.19 6.55
C SER A 238 20.68 -12.77 7.07
N LEU A 239 19.43 -12.29 6.97
CA LEU A 239 19.01 -11.00 7.56
C LEU A 239 18.86 -11.07 9.08
N ILE A 240 18.58 -12.25 9.62
CA ILE A 240 18.30 -12.46 11.06
C ILE A 240 19.48 -13.11 11.79
N SER A 241 20.40 -13.78 11.07
CA SER A 241 21.65 -14.24 11.70
C SER A 241 22.48 -13.02 12.04
N GLY A 242 22.91 -12.88 13.30
CA GLY A 242 23.56 -11.70 13.90
C GLY A 242 24.71 -11.03 13.12
N ALA A 243 25.08 -11.56 11.94
CA ALA A 243 26.03 -10.96 11.01
C ALA A 243 25.45 -9.76 10.21
N TYR A 244 24.13 -9.56 10.21
CA TYR A 244 23.44 -8.54 9.41
C TYR A 244 22.53 -7.61 10.23
N PHE A 245 22.54 -7.72 11.56
CA PHE A 245 21.81 -6.80 12.42
C PHE A 245 22.39 -5.39 12.29
N ARG A 246 21.51 -4.45 12.05
CA ARG A 246 21.78 -3.02 12.00
C ARG A 246 21.25 -2.35 13.23
N SER A 247 21.97 -1.33 13.67
CA SER A 247 21.36 -0.44 14.65
C SER A 247 20.31 0.43 13.96
N ASP A 248 19.32 0.87 14.72
CA ASP A 248 18.29 1.79 14.23
C ASP A 248 18.92 3.07 13.69
N GLU A 249 20.05 3.51 14.27
CA GLU A 249 20.82 4.66 13.80
C GLU A 249 21.33 4.46 12.37
N GLN A 250 21.87 3.29 12.03
CA GLN A 250 22.36 3.00 10.67
C GLN A 250 21.24 2.96 9.63
N ILE A 251 20.09 2.41 10.00
CA ILE A 251 18.90 2.42 9.15
C ILE A 251 18.41 3.85 8.95
N TYR A 252 18.40 4.64 10.03
CA TYR A 252 17.98 6.04 9.98
C TYR A 252 18.95 6.92 9.18
N GLU A 253 20.26 6.70 9.26
CA GLU A 253 21.27 7.39 8.45
C GLU A 253 21.03 7.16 6.96
N GLU A 254 20.78 5.90 6.55
CA GLU A 254 20.45 5.57 5.16
C GLU A 254 19.12 6.22 4.74
N PHE A 255 18.09 6.09 5.56
CA PHE A 255 16.80 6.73 5.30
C PHE A 255 16.98 8.25 5.12
N SER A 256 17.77 8.89 5.98
CA SER A 256 17.98 10.33 5.93
C SER A 256 18.71 10.76 4.66
N LEU A 257 19.73 10.01 4.23
CA LEU A 257 20.44 10.28 2.98
C LEU A 257 19.50 10.18 1.76
N LEU A 258 18.74 9.09 1.65
CA LEU A 258 17.81 8.88 0.53
C LEU A 258 16.69 9.92 0.55
N LYS A 259 16.18 10.25 1.73
CA LYS A 259 15.18 11.31 1.95
C LYS A 259 15.71 12.69 1.47
N ASP A 260 16.93 13.03 1.83
CA ASP A 260 17.50 14.34 1.47
C ASP A 260 17.68 14.46 -0.06
N ILE A 261 18.09 13.38 -0.76
CA ILE A 261 18.12 13.33 -2.23
C ILE A 261 16.72 13.58 -2.83
N LEU A 262 15.66 13.00 -2.24
CA LEU A 262 14.30 13.26 -2.71
C LEU A 262 13.86 14.71 -2.49
N LEU A 263 14.15 15.29 -1.33
CA LEU A 263 13.80 16.67 -1.01
C LEU A 263 14.55 17.67 -1.90
N ASP A 264 15.84 17.44 -2.16
CA ASP A 264 16.67 18.27 -3.04
C ASP A 264 16.17 18.25 -4.50
N ALA A 265 15.53 17.16 -4.92
CA ALA A 265 14.88 17.02 -6.24
C ALA A 265 13.42 17.49 -6.25
N TRP A 266 12.98 18.23 -5.25
CA TRP A 266 11.66 18.85 -5.14
C TRP A 266 10.50 17.89 -4.91
N TYR A 267 10.75 16.64 -4.44
CA TYR A 267 9.67 15.78 -3.95
C TYR A 267 9.24 16.24 -2.56
N HIS A 268 7.97 16.56 -2.42
CA HIS A 268 7.39 16.94 -1.14
C HIS A 268 7.05 15.69 -0.31
N ARG A 269 7.49 15.65 0.94
CA ARG A 269 7.13 14.60 1.90
C ARG A 269 5.74 14.89 2.43
N TYR A 270 4.71 14.19 1.93
CA TYR A 270 3.32 14.45 2.34
C TYR A 270 2.83 13.60 3.52
N GLU A 271 3.58 12.55 3.88
CA GLU A 271 3.44 11.79 5.10
C GLU A 271 4.76 11.07 5.43
N LEU A 272 4.78 10.23 6.49
CA LEU A 272 6.03 9.69 7.07
C LEU A 272 6.96 9.01 6.07
N SER A 273 6.40 8.23 5.13
CA SER A 273 7.16 7.38 4.21
C SER A 273 7.00 7.79 2.75
N ASN A 274 6.05 8.65 2.43
CA ASN A 274 5.71 8.94 1.04
C ASN A 274 6.07 10.37 0.61
N PHE A 275 6.67 10.44 -0.57
CA PHE A 275 7.13 11.67 -1.22
C PHE A 275 6.52 11.77 -2.61
N SER A 276 6.13 12.96 -3.04
CA SER A 276 5.57 13.15 -4.37
C SER A 276 5.91 14.50 -4.97
N LEU A 277 5.95 14.57 -6.29
CA LEU A 277 5.83 15.83 -7.01
C LEU A 277 4.45 16.44 -6.73
N SER A 278 4.31 17.74 -6.98
CA SER A 278 3.07 18.47 -6.74
C SER A 278 1.85 17.70 -7.28
N VAL A 279 0.77 17.62 -6.50
CA VAL A 279 -0.52 16.98 -6.80
C VAL A 279 -0.47 15.47 -7.17
N LYS A 280 0.66 14.80 -6.97
CA LYS A 280 0.86 13.37 -7.30
C LYS A 280 0.88 12.44 -6.07
N SER A 281 0.52 12.95 -4.89
CA SER A 281 0.37 12.13 -3.68
C SER A 281 -0.74 11.08 -3.87
N SER A 282 -0.61 9.91 -3.22
CA SER A 282 -1.66 8.89 -3.22
C SER A 282 -2.91 9.39 -2.51
N ILE A 283 -4.04 9.39 -3.22
CA ILE A 283 -5.33 9.75 -2.64
C ILE A 283 -5.77 8.66 -1.67
N HIS A 284 -5.55 7.40 -2.04
CA HIS A 284 -5.91 6.26 -1.19
C HIS A 284 -5.17 6.25 0.15
N ASN A 285 -3.84 6.50 0.16
CA ASN A 285 -3.07 6.53 1.41
C ASN A 285 -3.55 7.64 2.34
N ARG A 286 -3.96 8.80 1.79
CA ARG A 286 -4.53 9.89 2.59
C ARG A 286 -5.82 9.48 3.31
N THR A 287 -6.63 8.60 2.73
CA THR A 287 -7.84 8.04 3.37
C THR A 287 -7.54 7.46 4.75
N TYR A 288 -6.43 6.73 4.89
CA TYR A 288 -6.03 6.15 6.18
C TYR A 288 -5.61 7.21 7.20
N TRP A 289 -4.80 8.16 6.77
CA TRP A 289 -4.28 9.22 7.63
C TRP A 289 -5.35 10.23 8.06
N GLU A 290 -6.35 10.44 7.22
CA GLU A 290 -7.46 11.38 7.45
C GLU A 290 -8.67 10.71 8.11
N MET A 291 -8.54 9.43 8.53
CA MET A 291 -9.61 8.62 9.13
C MET A 291 -10.91 8.62 8.31
N GLU A 292 -10.78 8.61 7.00
CA GLU A 292 -11.91 8.42 6.09
C GLU A 292 -12.31 6.95 6.02
N ASN A 293 -13.53 6.69 5.53
CA ASN A 293 -14.07 5.35 5.41
C ASN A 293 -13.31 4.52 4.36
N TYR A 294 -12.96 3.32 4.72
CA TYR A 294 -12.46 2.33 3.78
C TYR A 294 -12.96 0.93 4.09
N LEU A 295 -13.23 0.19 3.03
CA LEU A 295 -13.64 -1.20 3.08
C LEU A 295 -12.53 -2.07 2.49
N GLY A 296 -12.02 -2.99 3.30
CA GLY A 296 -11.07 -4.00 2.88
C GLY A 296 -11.78 -5.23 2.34
N LEU A 297 -11.49 -5.58 1.12
CA LEU A 297 -11.98 -6.76 0.42
C LEU A 297 -10.82 -7.75 0.23
N GLY A 298 -11.08 -9.02 0.38
CA GLY A 298 -10.05 -10.05 0.29
C GLY A 298 -9.59 -10.57 1.65
N LEU A 299 -8.79 -11.62 1.60
CA LEU A 299 -8.28 -12.33 2.77
C LEU A 299 -7.51 -11.41 3.71
N ASN A 300 -7.85 -11.44 5.00
CA ASN A 300 -7.20 -10.64 6.06
C ASN A 300 -7.21 -9.12 5.81
N ALA A 301 -8.05 -8.63 4.89
CA ALA A 301 -8.21 -7.22 4.65
C ALA A 301 -8.86 -6.53 5.85
N SER A 302 -8.40 -5.32 6.16
CA SER A 302 -8.92 -4.51 7.26
C SER A 302 -9.83 -3.42 6.71
N SER A 303 -10.86 -3.07 7.47
CA SER A 303 -11.82 -2.02 7.19
C SER A 303 -11.91 -1.04 8.35
N PHE A 304 -12.24 0.20 8.04
CA PHE A 304 -12.62 1.22 9.01
C PHE A 304 -13.82 2.01 8.52
N LEU A 305 -14.83 2.13 9.36
CA LEU A 305 -16.03 2.93 9.11
C LEU A 305 -16.27 3.86 10.30
N ASN A 306 -16.43 5.14 10.02
CA ASN A 306 -16.80 6.10 11.07
C ASN A 306 -18.31 6.00 11.42
N LYS A 307 -18.71 6.60 12.54
CA LYS A 307 -20.09 6.52 13.04
C LYS A 307 -21.16 6.93 12.03
N LYS A 308 -20.85 7.92 11.17
CA LYS A 308 -21.81 8.46 10.21
C LYS A 308 -22.13 7.48 9.09
N GLU A 309 -21.19 6.58 8.81
CA GLU A 309 -21.22 5.62 7.70
C GLU A 309 -21.62 4.21 8.18
N LEU A 310 -21.87 4.05 9.48
CA LEU A 310 -22.25 2.74 10.01
C LEU A 310 -23.66 2.38 9.58
N ASN A 311 -23.77 1.40 8.70
CA ASN A 311 -25.05 0.75 8.41
C ASN A 311 -25.48 -0.07 9.66
N SER A 312 -26.35 0.54 10.46
CA SER A 312 -26.80 -0.05 11.73
C SER A 312 -27.50 -1.41 11.54
N GLU A 313 -28.18 -1.62 10.42
CA GLU A 313 -28.83 -2.89 10.10
C GLU A 313 -27.81 -4.00 9.82
N PHE A 314 -26.74 -3.66 9.06
CA PHE A 314 -25.67 -4.61 8.78
C PHE A 314 -24.97 -5.07 10.06
N PHE A 315 -24.55 -4.14 10.92
CA PHE A 315 -23.86 -4.50 12.17
C PHE A 315 -24.77 -5.17 13.19
N SER A 316 -26.04 -4.76 13.26
CA SER A 316 -27.04 -5.43 14.11
C SER A 316 -27.28 -6.88 13.67
N SER A 317 -27.28 -7.16 12.36
CA SER A 317 -27.39 -8.52 11.82
C SER A 317 -26.21 -9.43 12.23
N LEU A 318 -25.05 -8.84 12.54
CA LEU A 318 -23.86 -9.51 13.02
C LEU A 318 -23.78 -9.60 14.56
N GLY A 319 -24.78 -9.07 15.26
CA GLY A 319 -24.79 -9.01 16.74
C GLY A 319 -23.78 -8.01 17.32
N ILE A 320 -23.33 -7.02 16.52
CA ILE A 320 -22.36 -6.03 16.94
C ILE A 320 -23.10 -4.79 17.43
N PRO A 321 -22.84 -4.32 18.68
CA PRO A 321 -23.43 -3.09 19.16
C PRO A 321 -22.97 -1.90 18.33
N THR A 322 -23.86 -0.94 18.08
CA THR A 322 -23.53 0.29 17.36
C THR A 322 -22.43 1.04 18.11
N PRO A 323 -21.25 1.24 17.50
CA PRO A 323 -20.14 1.92 18.15
C PRO A 323 -20.39 3.43 18.29
N GLU A 324 -19.72 4.06 19.26
CA GLU A 324 -19.89 5.50 19.54
C GLU A 324 -19.32 6.39 18.44
N ALA A 325 -18.13 6.05 17.91
CA ALA A 325 -17.38 6.90 17.00
C ALA A 325 -16.95 6.21 15.70
N GLY A 326 -16.65 4.93 15.73
CA GLY A 326 -16.23 4.18 14.55
C GLY A 326 -16.05 2.69 14.85
N LEU A 327 -15.83 1.93 13.80
CA LEU A 327 -15.63 0.48 13.87
C LEU A 327 -14.49 0.07 12.95
N ARG A 328 -13.54 -0.69 13.50
CA ARG A 328 -12.59 -1.49 12.71
C ARG A 328 -13.02 -2.94 12.69
N PHE A 329 -12.81 -3.57 11.58
CA PHE A 329 -13.00 -5.01 11.44
C PHE A 329 -12.08 -5.60 10.39
N LYS A 330 -11.95 -6.90 10.40
CA LYS A 330 -11.10 -7.63 9.45
C LYS A 330 -11.82 -8.81 8.86
N ASN A 331 -11.36 -9.15 7.68
CA ASN A 331 -11.72 -10.41 7.05
C ASN A 331 -10.94 -11.57 7.68
N THR A 332 -11.47 -12.79 7.49
CA THR A 332 -10.79 -14.01 7.93
C THR A 332 -9.37 -14.10 7.38
N ASN A 333 -8.45 -14.66 8.17
CA ASN A 333 -7.08 -14.96 7.75
C ASN A 333 -6.90 -16.39 7.21
N SER A 334 -7.98 -17.16 7.17
CA SER A 334 -8.02 -18.52 6.63
C SER A 334 -8.44 -18.51 5.16
N LEU A 335 -7.52 -18.87 4.26
CA LEU A 335 -7.81 -18.97 2.83
C LEU A 335 -8.98 -19.93 2.54
N LYS A 336 -9.05 -21.03 3.29
CA LYS A 336 -10.15 -22.00 3.16
C LYS A 336 -11.49 -21.34 3.51
N ASN A 337 -11.59 -20.72 4.70
CA ASN A 337 -12.83 -20.08 5.13
C ASN A 337 -13.25 -18.97 4.14
N TYR A 338 -12.27 -18.22 3.64
CA TYR A 338 -12.52 -17.17 2.66
C TYR A 338 -13.09 -17.72 1.35
N CYS A 339 -12.50 -18.79 0.81
CA CYS A 339 -13.02 -19.48 -0.38
C CYS A 339 -14.39 -20.15 -0.13
N ASP A 340 -14.67 -20.55 1.10
CA ASP A 340 -15.98 -21.05 1.55
C ASP A 340 -16.98 -19.91 1.85
N LYS A 341 -16.67 -18.66 1.45
CA LYS A 341 -17.49 -17.43 1.62
C LYS A 341 -17.74 -17.02 3.09
N GLN A 342 -16.90 -17.44 4.00
CA GLN A 342 -16.85 -16.94 5.38
C GLN A 342 -15.90 -15.77 5.45
N PHE A 343 -16.35 -14.59 5.00
CA PHE A 343 -15.47 -13.45 4.76
C PHE A 343 -14.98 -12.79 6.05
N LEU A 344 -15.86 -12.62 7.03
CA LEU A 344 -15.55 -11.89 8.25
C LEU A 344 -14.84 -12.75 9.30
N ASP A 345 -13.92 -12.13 10.05
CA ASP A 345 -13.39 -12.68 11.29
C ASP A 345 -14.27 -12.19 12.45
N PRO A 346 -15.09 -13.06 13.07
CA PRO A 346 -16.00 -12.64 14.13
C PRO A 346 -15.29 -12.17 15.40
N THR A 347 -13.99 -12.42 15.52
CA THR A 347 -13.17 -12.03 16.68
C THR A 347 -12.41 -10.72 16.47
N ALA A 348 -12.47 -10.14 15.26
CA ALA A 348 -11.67 -9.00 14.85
C ALA A 348 -12.49 -7.71 14.69
N PHE A 349 -13.51 -7.53 15.53
CA PHE A 349 -14.29 -6.29 15.61
C PHE A 349 -13.77 -5.42 16.76
N GLU A 350 -13.39 -4.19 16.43
CA GLU A 350 -12.87 -3.20 17.36
C GLU A 350 -13.75 -1.93 17.31
N PRO A 351 -14.77 -1.82 18.17
CA PRO A 351 -15.56 -0.60 18.28
C PRO A 351 -14.74 0.51 18.94
N LEU A 352 -14.75 1.70 18.35
CA LEU A 352 -14.09 2.87 18.87
C LEU A 352 -15.10 3.74 19.64
N ASN A 353 -14.73 4.15 20.85
CA ASN A 353 -15.39 5.24 21.56
C ASN A 353 -14.84 6.60 21.07
N GLU A 354 -15.48 7.71 21.48
CA GLU A 354 -15.08 9.05 21.02
C GLU A 354 -13.66 9.42 21.46
N LYS A 355 -13.21 8.97 22.63
CA LYS A 355 -11.86 9.26 23.12
C LYS A 355 -10.80 8.55 22.31
N ASP A 356 -10.98 7.26 22.02
CA ASP A 356 -10.04 6.48 21.21
C ASP A 356 -9.99 7.02 19.78
N TYR A 357 -11.13 7.38 19.21
CA TYR A 357 -11.22 8.03 17.90
C TYR A 357 -10.40 9.33 17.85
N LEU A 358 -10.56 10.21 18.85
CA LEU A 358 -9.82 11.47 18.91
C LEU A 358 -8.31 11.24 19.10
N ILE A 359 -7.92 10.26 19.91
CA ILE A 359 -6.50 9.91 20.11
C ILE A 359 -5.88 9.50 18.77
N GLU A 360 -6.57 8.65 18.01
CA GLU A 360 -6.08 8.20 16.73
C GLU A 360 -6.05 9.32 15.68
N GLU A 361 -7.10 10.12 15.58
CA GLU A 361 -7.13 11.27 14.68
C GLU A 361 -5.95 12.22 14.96
N PHE A 362 -5.62 12.42 16.23
CA PHE A 362 -4.46 13.22 16.63
C PHE A 362 -3.15 12.59 16.16
N PHE A 363 -2.91 11.31 16.47
CA PHE A 363 -1.66 10.63 16.09
C PHE A 363 -1.50 10.46 14.58
N LEU A 364 -2.59 10.20 13.86
CA LEU A 364 -2.55 10.08 12.41
C LEU A 364 -2.29 11.44 11.75
N GLY A 365 -2.92 12.51 12.24
CA GLY A 365 -2.67 13.86 11.76
C GLY A 365 -1.22 14.30 11.91
N LEU A 366 -0.56 13.97 13.02
CA LEU A 366 0.86 14.26 13.22
C LEU A 366 1.80 13.58 12.21
N ARG A 367 1.32 12.58 11.49
CA ARG A 367 2.10 11.83 10.50
C ARG A 367 2.02 12.41 9.08
N THR A 368 1.26 13.46 8.88
CA THR A 368 1.04 14.07 7.57
C THR A 368 1.54 15.52 7.51
N ASP A 369 1.73 16.00 6.30
CA ASP A 369 2.07 17.39 6.01
C ASP A 369 0.99 18.41 6.40
N LYS A 370 -0.27 17.95 6.51
CA LYS A 370 -1.40 18.77 6.95
C LYS A 370 -1.40 19.00 8.47
N GLY A 371 -0.72 18.13 9.22
CA GLY A 371 -0.74 18.17 10.68
C GLY A 371 -2.11 17.88 11.28
N VAL A 372 -2.30 18.29 12.53
CA VAL A 372 -3.56 18.10 13.26
C VAL A 372 -4.46 19.30 13.06
N PRO A 373 -5.60 19.15 12.34
CA PRO A 373 -6.53 20.25 12.18
C PRO A 373 -7.26 20.51 13.52
N GLN A 374 -7.47 21.80 13.86
CA GLN A 374 -8.25 22.22 15.02
C GLN A 374 -7.77 21.63 16.37
N LEU A 375 -6.55 21.99 16.77
CA LEU A 375 -5.97 21.58 18.07
C LEU A 375 -6.92 21.75 19.26
N SER A 376 -7.86 22.73 19.23
CA SER A 376 -8.88 22.91 20.26
C SER A 376 -9.80 21.70 20.50
N LYS A 377 -10.01 20.86 19.47
CA LYS A 377 -10.79 19.62 19.54
C LYS A 377 -10.14 18.61 20.49
N PHE A 378 -8.83 18.68 20.67
CA PHE A 378 -8.03 17.73 21.44
C PHE A 378 -7.62 18.24 22.82
N THR A 379 -8.10 19.43 23.25
CA THR A 379 -7.77 20.01 24.57
C THR A 379 -8.17 19.11 25.73
N SER A 380 -9.27 18.38 25.60
CA SER A 380 -9.70 17.39 26.61
C SER A 380 -8.76 16.19 26.77
N LEU A 381 -7.93 15.90 25.78
CA LEU A 381 -6.93 14.83 25.84
C LEU A 381 -5.62 15.30 26.49
N LEU A 382 -5.34 16.61 26.45
CA LEU A 382 -4.08 17.21 26.87
C LEU A 382 -4.11 17.72 28.31
N ILE A 383 -5.30 17.89 28.91
CA ILE A 383 -5.48 18.37 30.28
C ILE A 383 -5.97 17.19 31.13
N PRO A 384 -5.15 16.60 32.01
CA PRO A 384 -5.64 15.64 33.00
C PRO A 384 -6.62 16.37 33.95
N HIS A 385 -7.77 15.78 34.17
CA HIS A 385 -8.73 16.22 35.18
C HIS A 385 -8.21 15.91 36.56
#